data_a3cc4358130010b5cdf6820b545f1b94
#
_entry.id   a3cc4358130010b5cdf6820b545f1b94
#
_cell.length_a   1.000
_cell.length_b   1.000
_cell.length_c   1.000
_cell.angle_alpha   90.00
_cell.angle_beta   90.00
_cell.angle_gamma   90.00
#
_symmetry.space_group_name_H-M   'P 1'
#
loop_
_entity.id
_entity.type
_entity.pdbx_description
1 polymer ?
#
loop_
_entity_poly.entity_id
_entity_poly.type
_entity_poly.pdbx_seq_one_letter_code
_entity_poly.pdbx_strand_id
1 'polypeptide(L)'
;MTFNDSVDSNDDVLVWRPIRYAMAAHRRVLVVDDYREAAEALQMLLIADGFDCRALDDPFAVCDMAREWQPFAVVLDIKMPGLDGLELARRLRAHSQTSHMLLVACTAFASREDRAQAKAAGFDAHCAKPLTPERLLRVLESAAALHVAGPL
;
A
#
# COMPACT_ATOMS: atom_id res chain seq x y z
N MET A 1 -4.45 -2.32 18.96
CA MET A 1 -3.02 -2.02 18.96
C MET A 1 -2.78 -0.77 18.15
N THR A 2 -2.14 0.21 18.71
CA THR A 2 -1.79 1.45 18.03
C THR A 2 -0.30 1.42 17.68
N PHE A 3 0.01 1.87 16.48
CA PHE A 3 1.39 2.01 16.04
C PHE A 3 1.80 3.46 16.22
N ASN A 4 2.98 3.67 16.78
CA ASN A 4 3.52 5.00 16.97
C ASN A 4 4.32 5.43 15.74
N ASP A 5 4.44 6.74 15.55
CA ASP A 5 5.31 7.29 14.53
C ASP A 5 6.80 7.12 14.87
N SER A 6 7.10 6.51 16.01
CA SER A 6 8.47 6.28 16.40
C SER A 6 9.13 5.29 15.46
N VAL A 7 10.17 5.75 14.81
CA VAL A 7 10.96 4.93 13.92
C VAL A 7 12.06 4.29 14.74
N ASP A 8 12.04 2.98 14.84
CA ASP A 8 13.26 2.28 15.17
C ASP A 8 14.24 2.54 14.03
N SER A 9 15.47 2.92 14.37
CA SER A 9 16.48 3.33 13.38
C SER A 9 16.77 2.27 12.30
N ASN A 10 16.34 1.05 12.53
CA ASN A 10 16.48 -0.05 11.57
C ASN A 10 15.17 -0.39 10.85
N ASP A 11 14.10 0.36 11.12
CA ASP A 11 12.81 0.07 10.50
C ASP A 11 12.64 0.89 9.21
N ASP A 12 12.66 0.19 8.11
CA ASP A 12 12.34 0.74 6.81
C ASP A 12 10.83 0.70 6.50
N VAL A 13 10.03 0.25 7.46
CA VAL A 13 8.56 0.22 7.38
C VAL A 13 7.96 0.98 8.55
N LEU A 14 7.10 1.95 8.23
CA LEU A 14 6.33 2.71 9.21
C LEU A 14 4.86 2.42 9.01
N VAL A 15 4.15 2.22 10.13
CA VAL A 15 2.70 2.06 10.12
C VAL A 15 2.10 3.19 10.93
N TRP A 16 1.30 4.04 10.30
CA TRP A 16 0.76 5.25 10.89
C TRP A 16 -0.65 5.12 11.44
N ARG A 17 -1.36 4.09 11.01
CA ARG A 17 -2.74 3.86 11.45
C ARG A 17 -2.88 2.45 11.95
N PRO A 18 -3.76 2.20 12.92
CA PRO A 18 -4.05 0.83 13.31
C PRO A 18 -4.56 0.05 12.10
N ILE A 19 -3.92 -1.09 11.85
CA ILE A 19 -4.40 -2.01 10.82
C ILE A 19 -5.51 -2.82 11.47
N ARG A 20 -6.74 -2.36 11.30
CA ARG A 20 -7.89 -2.97 11.99
C ARG A 20 -8.57 -4.02 11.15
N TYR A 21 -8.78 -3.72 9.89
CA TYR A 21 -9.38 -4.67 8.97
C TYR A 21 -9.22 -4.18 7.54
N ALA A 22 -9.17 -5.12 6.64
CA ALA A 22 -9.33 -4.87 5.23
C ALA A 22 -10.73 -5.34 4.85
N MET A 23 -11.52 -4.44 4.27
CA MET A 23 -12.91 -4.74 3.92
C MET A 23 -13.03 -5.66 2.73
N ALA A 24 -11.99 -5.73 1.92
CA ALA A 24 -12.02 -6.59 0.76
C ALA A 24 -12.01 -8.04 1.18
N ALA A 25 -12.88 -8.80 0.59
CA ALA A 25 -12.77 -10.24 0.64
C ALA A 25 -11.47 -10.62 -0.06
N HIS A 26 -10.77 -11.57 0.51
CA HIS A 26 -9.63 -12.19 -0.15
C HIS A 26 -8.33 -11.38 -0.03
N ARG A 27 -7.32 -11.92 -0.60
CA ARG A 27 -5.94 -11.46 -0.50
C ARG A 27 -5.54 -10.70 -1.77
N ARG A 28 -6.42 -9.81 -2.23
CA ARG A 28 -6.17 -9.02 -3.45
C ARG A 28 -5.33 -7.80 -3.14
N VAL A 29 -4.19 -7.69 -3.80
CA VAL A 29 -3.28 -6.55 -3.66
C VAL A 29 -3.05 -5.94 -5.04
N LEU A 30 -3.20 -4.62 -5.13
CA LEU A 30 -2.87 -3.87 -6.33
C LEU A 30 -1.51 -3.21 -6.12
N VAL A 31 -0.56 -3.51 -6.99
CA VAL A 31 0.78 -2.92 -6.96
C VAL A 31 0.90 -1.90 -8.09
N VAL A 32 1.34 -0.71 -7.76
CA VAL A 32 1.46 0.40 -8.72
C VAL A 32 2.88 0.97 -8.67
N ASP A 33 3.59 0.89 -9.78
CA ASP A 33 4.93 1.44 -9.95
C ASP A 33 5.11 1.76 -11.43
N ASP A 34 5.55 2.96 -11.77
CA ASP A 34 5.76 3.35 -13.16
C ASP A 34 6.90 2.58 -13.82
N TYR A 35 7.77 1.98 -13.02
CA TYR A 35 8.78 1.06 -13.51
C TYR A 35 8.20 -0.36 -13.53
N ARG A 36 7.85 -0.81 -14.73
CA ARG A 36 7.11 -2.07 -14.93
C ARG A 36 7.81 -3.28 -14.29
N GLU A 37 9.13 -3.38 -14.46
CA GLU A 37 9.88 -4.52 -13.92
C GLU A 37 9.81 -4.56 -12.39
N ALA A 38 9.80 -3.41 -11.74
CA ALA A 38 9.66 -3.35 -10.28
C ALA A 38 8.25 -3.80 -9.85
N ALA A 39 7.22 -3.35 -10.56
CA ALA A 39 5.85 -3.78 -10.30
C ALA A 39 5.67 -5.29 -10.48
N GLU A 40 6.19 -5.82 -11.56
CA GLU A 40 6.09 -7.25 -11.87
C GLU A 40 6.89 -8.10 -10.87
N ALA A 41 8.06 -7.64 -10.46
CA ALA A 41 8.87 -8.35 -9.47
C ALA A 41 8.14 -8.45 -8.13
N LEU A 42 7.54 -7.36 -7.68
CA LEU A 42 6.76 -7.36 -6.44
C LEU A 42 5.50 -8.22 -6.58
N GLN A 43 4.85 -8.16 -7.73
CA GLN A 43 3.69 -9.02 -8.02
C GLN A 43 4.06 -10.50 -7.86
N MET A 44 5.19 -10.92 -8.43
CA MET A 44 5.64 -12.31 -8.34
C MET A 44 5.89 -12.72 -6.89
N LEU A 45 6.51 -11.85 -6.09
CA LEU A 45 6.75 -12.12 -4.67
C LEU A 45 5.45 -12.28 -3.90
N LEU A 46 4.48 -11.42 -4.16
CA LEU A 46 3.18 -11.46 -3.47
C LEU A 46 2.38 -12.70 -3.88
N ILE A 47 2.38 -13.06 -5.14
CA ILE A 47 1.72 -14.28 -5.61
C ILE A 47 2.36 -15.51 -4.97
N ALA A 48 3.68 -15.55 -4.88
CA ALA A 48 4.39 -16.66 -4.23
C ALA A 48 4.02 -16.80 -2.76
N ASP A 49 3.65 -15.69 -2.10
CA ASP A 49 3.22 -15.69 -0.70
C ASP A 49 1.72 -15.93 -0.52
N GLY A 50 1.00 -16.23 -1.60
CA GLY A 50 -0.42 -16.58 -1.55
C GLY A 50 -1.39 -15.42 -1.73
N PHE A 51 -0.92 -14.24 -2.13
CA PHE A 51 -1.79 -13.12 -2.48
C PHE A 51 -2.25 -13.21 -3.93
N ASP A 52 -3.43 -12.66 -4.19
CA ASP A 52 -3.90 -12.41 -5.55
C ASP A 52 -3.47 -10.98 -5.91
N CYS A 53 -2.56 -10.82 -6.85
CA CYS A 53 -1.92 -9.55 -7.09
C CYS A 53 -2.02 -9.13 -8.56
N ARG A 54 -2.45 -7.90 -8.78
CA ARG A 54 -2.38 -7.22 -10.07
C ARG A 54 -1.34 -6.12 -10.00
N ALA A 55 -0.62 -5.91 -11.09
CA ALA A 55 0.40 -4.86 -11.20
C ALA A 55 0.00 -3.86 -12.29
N LEU A 56 0.15 -2.59 -11.99
CA LEU A 56 -0.08 -1.49 -12.92
C LEU A 56 1.15 -0.60 -13.01
N ASP A 57 1.47 -0.17 -14.21
CA ASP A 57 2.51 0.83 -14.45
C ASP A 57 1.94 2.19 -14.92
N ASP A 58 0.62 2.29 -15.03
CA ASP A 58 -0.09 3.50 -15.43
C ASP A 58 -0.85 4.08 -14.24
N PRO A 59 -0.40 5.23 -13.67
CA PRO A 59 -1.07 5.82 -12.53
C PRO A 59 -2.50 6.26 -12.81
N PHE A 60 -2.83 6.59 -14.06
CA PHE A 60 -4.18 7.03 -14.42
C PHE A 60 -5.21 5.89 -14.42
N ALA A 61 -4.76 4.64 -14.44
CA ALA A 61 -5.65 3.48 -14.38
C ALA A 61 -5.98 3.00 -12.97
N VAL A 62 -5.32 3.56 -11.96
CA VAL A 62 -5.37 3.02 -10.58
C VAL A 62 -6.75 3.14 -9.95
N CYS A 63 -7.38 4.31 -10.04
CA CYS A 63 -8.67 4.53 -9.37
C CYS A 63 -9.76 3.64 -9.95
N ASP A 64 -9.81 3.49 -11.27
CA ASP A 64 -10.78 2.62 -11.92
C ASP A 64 -10.55 1.16 -11.58
N MET A 65 -9.30 0.72 -11.64
CA MET A 65 -8.95 -0.66 -11.28
C MET A 65 -9.28 -0.97 -9.82
N ALA A 66 -9.00 -0.05 -8.92
CA ALA A 66 -9.31 -0.23 -7.50
C ALA A 66 -10.82 -0.36 -7.27
N ARG A 67 -11.62 0.47 -7.93
CA ARG A 67 -13.08 0.39 -7.80
C ARG A 67 -13.64 -0.90 -8.36
N GLU A 68 -13.16 -1.33 -9.51
CA GLU A 68 -13.68 -2.52 -10.18
C GLU A 68 -13.25 -3.80 -9.50
N TRP A 69 -11.99 -3.89 -9.12
CA TRP A 69 -11.42 -5.13 -8.61
C TRP A 69 -11.52 -5.26 -7.09
N GLN A 70 -11.66 -4.16 -6.36
CA GLN A 70 -11.79 -4.13 -4.91
C GLN A 70 -10.66 -4.87 -4.18
N PRO A 71 -9.40 -4.46 -4.37
CA PRO A 71 -8.30 -5.01 -3.57
C PRO A 71 -8.45 -4.59 -2.11
N PHE A 72 -7.93 -5.40 -1.17
CA PHE A 72 -7.89 -4.97 0.22
C PHE A 72 -6.75 -4.00 0.48
N ALA A 73 -5.71 -4.03 -0.36
CA ALA A 73 -4.54 -3.18 -0.22
C ALA A 73 -4.05 -2.69 -1.56
N VAL A 74 -3.53 -1.46 -1.57
CA VAL A 74 -2.87 -0.86 -2.73
C VAL A 74 -1.47 -0.45 -2.31
N VAL A 75 -0.47 -0.96 -2.99
CA VAL A 75 0.94 -0.60 -2.77
C VAL A 75 1.35 0.34 -3.89
N LEU A 76 1.64 1.58 -3.53
CA LEU A 76 1.87 2.66 -4.48
C LEU A 76 3.28 3.22 -4.37
N ASP A 77 3.97 3.37 -5.49
CA ASP A 77 5.12 4.28 -5.55
C ASP A 77 4.60 5.73 -5.51
N ILE A 78 5.33 6.60 -4.83
CA ILE A 78 4.94 8.01 -4.71
C ILE A 78 5.38 8.81 -5.92
N LYS A 79 6.65 8.67 -6.33
CA LYS A 79 7.22 9.48 -7.43
C LYS A 79 6.97 8.81 -8.77
N MET A 80 5.89 9.22 -9.41
CA MET A 80 5.54 8.75 -10.76
C MET A 80 5.26 9.94 -11.67
N PRO A 81 5.66 9.88 -12.96
CA PRO A 81 5.37 10.96 -13.90
C PRO A 81 3.86 11.11 -14.15
N GLY A 82 3.44 12.35 -14.28
CA GLY A 82 2.07 12.68 -14.63
C GLY A 82 1.12 12.75 -13.46
N LEU A 83 0.95 11.67 -12.72
CA LEU A 83 0.08 11.59 -11.56
C LEU A 83 0.82 10.87 -10.44
N ASP A 84 1.21 11.59 -9.41
CA ASP A 84 2.00 10.99 -8.33
C ASP A 84 1.15 10.20 -7.32
N GLY A 85 1.83 9.39 -6.51
CA GLY A 85 1.17 8.52 -5.54
C GLY A 85 0.49 9.29 -4.41
N LEU A 86 0.92 10.51 -4.08
CA LEU A 86 0.27 11.32 -3.06
C LEU A 86 -1.13 11.73 -3.52
N GLU A 87 -1.23 12.19 -4.76
CA GLU A 87 -2.52 12.57 -5.33
C GLU A 87 -3.43 11.35 -5.51
N LEU A 88 -2.87 10.22 -5.93
CA LEU A 88 -3.62 8.97 -6.01
C LEU A 88 -4.19 8.55 -4.67
N ALA A 89 -3.40 8.64 -3.61
CA ALA A 89 -3.87 8.32 -2.26
C ALA A 89 -5.03 9.22 -1.85
N ARG A 90 -4.93 10.52 -2.12
CA ARG A 90 -6.03 11.46 -1.84
C ARG A 90 -7.30 11.10 -2.58
N ARG A 91 -7.18 10.76 -3.87
CA ARG A 91 -8.33 10.35 -4.70
C ARG A 91 -8.97 9.07 -4.20
N LEU A 92 -8.17 8.08 -3.82
CA LEU A 92 -8.66 6.83 -3.28
C LEU A 92 -9.39 7.07 -1.94
N ARG A 93 -8.86 7.93 -1.08
CA ARG A 93 -9.51 8.26 0.20
C ARG A 93 -10.79 9.06 0.03
N ALA A 94 -10.89 9.87 -1.02
CA ALA A 94 -12.05 10.70 -1.27
C ALA A 94 -13.25 9.94 -1.81
N HIS A 95 -13.04 8.74 -2.36
CA HIS A 95 -14.11 7.95 -2.97
C HIS A 95 -14.59 6.87 -2.01
N SER A 96 -15.91 6.79 -1.79
CA SER A 96 -16.49 5.85 -0.83
C SER A 96 -16.16 4.38 -1.11
N GLN A 97 -15.99 4.01 -2.38
CA GLN A 97 -15.71 2.62 -2.76
C GLN A 97 -14.25 2.21 -2.54
N THR A 98 -13.35 3.17 -2.27
CA THR A 98 -11.93 2.90 -2.11
C THR A 98 -11.34 3.46 -0.81
N SER A 99 -12.10 4.29 -0.10
CA SER A 99 -11.61 5.00 1.08
C SER A 99 -11.17 4.08 2.23
N HIS A 100 -11.66 2.86 2.26
CA HIS A 100 -11.38 1.88 3.32
C HIS A 100 -10.14 1.01 3.04
N MET A 101 -9.58 1.08 1.84
CA MET A 101 -8.47 0.22 1.44
C MET A 101 -7.20 0.54 2.23
N LEU A 102 -6.39 -0.47 2.48
CA LEU A 102 -5.06 -0.28 3.04
C LEU A 102 -4.17 0.33 1.97
N LEU A 103 -3.60 1.52 2.25
CA LEU A 103 -2.69 2.19 1.32
C LEU A 103 -1.28 2.15 1.88
N VAL A 104 -0.38 1.55 1.14
CA VAL A 104 1.03 1.41 1.51
C VAL A 104 1.88 2.15 0.49
N ALA A 105 2.64 3.14 0.96
CA ALA A 105 3.62 3.81 0.12
C ALA A 105 4.90 2.97 0.07
N CYS A 106 5.44 2.79 -1.13
CA CYS A 106 6.68 2.05 -1.32
C CYS A 106 7.56 2.85 -2.27
N THR A 107 8.54 3.59 -1.74
CA THR A 107 9.26 4.58 -2.50
C THR A 107 10.72 4.69 -2.10
N ALA A 108 11.58 5.12 -3.05
CA ALA A 108 12.97 5.46 -2.76
C ALA A 108 13.09 6.77 -1.98
N PHE A 109 12.04 7.60 -1.99
CA PHE A 109 12.03 8.89 -1.30
C PHE A 109 11.45 8.72 0.09
N ALA A 110 12.34 8.64 1.08
CA ALA A 110 11.99 8.28 2.45
C ALA A 110 12.54 9.26 3.49
N SER A 111 12.69 10.53 3.12
CA SER A 111 13.05 11.57 4.07
C SER A 111 11.92 11.77 5.08
N ARG A 112 12.22 12.45 6.18
CA ARG A 112 11.19 12.78 7.18
C ARG A 112 10.04 13.56 6.55
N GLU A 113 10.36 14.51 5.67
CA GLU A 113 9.34 15.30 4.96
C GLU A 113 8.52 14.43 4.01
N ASP A 114 9.17 13.55 3.24
CA ASP A 114 8.47 12.63 2.34
C ASP A 114 7.48 11.75 3.11
N ARG A 115 7.90 11.23 4.26
CA ARG A 115 7.04 10.41 5.11
C ARG A 115 5.87 11.20 5.70
N ALA A 116 6.11 12.44 6.11
CA ALA A 116 5.05 13.31 6.62
C ALA A 116 4.02 13.60 5.55
N GLN A 117 4.45 13.86 4.31
CA GLN A 117 3.56 14.08 3.18
C GLN A 117 2.72 12.84 2.86
N ALA A 118 3.33 11.66 2.90
CA ALA A 118 2.62 10.41 2.66
C ALA A 118 1.55 10.16 3.71
N LYS A 119 1.88 10.36 4.98
CA LYS A 119 0.90 10.26 6.07
C LYS A 119 -0.26 11.22 5.87
N ALA A 120 0.04 12.48 5.56
CA ALA A 120 -0.97 13.51 5.33
C ALA A 120 -1.87 13.21 4.11
N ALA A 121 -1.32 12.55 3.09
CA ALA A 121 -2.09 12.17 1.90
C ALA A 121 -3.04 11.00 2.14
N GLY A 122 -2.90 10.29 3.25
CA GLY A 122 -3.81 9.21 3.63
C GLY A 122 -3.22 7.80 3.57
N PHE A 123 -1.92 7.67 3.39
CA PHE A 123 -1.28 6.35 3.48
C PHE A 123 -1.35 5.82 4.91
N ASP A 124 -1.52 4.51 5.03
CA ASP A 124 -1.53 3.81 6.32
C ASP A 124 -0.13 3.37 6.74
N ALA A 125 0.73 3.10 5.78
CA ALA A 125 2.08 2.60 6.03
C ALA A 125 3.04 3.09 4.95
N HIS A 126 4.31 3.05 5.24
CA HIS A 126 5.38 3.48 4.36
C HIS A 126 6.51 2.46 4.37
N CYS A 127 6.95 2.04 3.19
CA CYS A 127 8.09 1.15 3.01
C CYS A 127 9.15 1.88 2.18
N ALA A 128 10.37 1.91 2.68
CA ALA A 128 11.49 2.51 1.94
C ALA A 128 12.08 1.51 0.94
N LYS A 129 12.45 1.97 -0.24
CA LYS A 129 13.24 1.19 -1.19
C LYS A 129 14.73 1.36 -0.90
N PRO A 130 15.58 0.35 -1.12
CA PRO A 130 15.25 -0.97 -1.66
C PRO A 130 14.38 -1.77 -0.70
N LEU A 131 13.39 -2.45 -1.25
CA LEU A 131 12.36 -3.09 -0.46
C LEU A 131 12.91 -4.30 0.28
N THR A 132 12.61 -4.39 1.58
CA THR A 132 12.74 -5.62 2.35
C THR A 132 11.40 -6.34 2.27
N PRO A 133 11.26 -7.37 1.40
CA PRO A 133 9.96 -7.96 1.12
C PRO A 133 9.25 -8.48 2.37
N GLU A 134 10.00 -9.03 3.32
CA GLU A 134 9.44 -9.62 4.53
C GLU A 134 8.64 -8.61 5.35
N ARG A 135 9.08 -7.36 5.42
CA ARG A 135 8.38 -6.32 6.19
C ARG A 135 7.09 -5.91 5.54
N LEU A 136 7.11 -5.72 4.22
CA LEU A 136 5.88 -5.44 3.47
C LEU A 136 4.91 -6.61 3.60
N LEU A 137 5.38 -7.84 3.45
CA LEU A 137 4.56 -9.03 3.60
C LEU A 137 3.92 -9.11 4.98
N ARG A 138 4.64 -8.74 6.05
CA ARG A 138 4.06 -8.71 7.40
C ARG A 138 2.90 -7.73 7.52
N VAL A 139 3.04 -6.54 6.95
CA VAL A 139 1.97 -5.54 6.97
C VAL A 139 0.75 -6.09 6.25
N LEU A 140 0.93 -6.65 5.07
CA LEU A 140 -0.16 -7.20 4.28
C LEU A 140 -0.79 -8.43 4.94
N GLU A 141 0.03 -9.33 5.50
CA GLU A 141 -0.47 -10.51 6.21
C GLU A 141 -1.26 -10.14 7.45
N SER A 142 -0.80 -9.15 8.20
CA SER A 142 -1.52 -8.67 9.39
C SER A 142 -2.89 -8.12 9.03
N ALA A 143 -2.99 -7.36 7.95
CA ALA A 143 -4.25 -6.82 7.49
C ALA A 143 -5.19 -7.92 6.98
N ALA A 144 -4.66 -8.89 6.25
CA ALA A 144 -5.44 -10.03 5.75
C ALA A 144 -5.93 -10.92 6.89
N ALA A 145 -5.11 -11.15 7.91
CA ALA A 145 -5.50 -11.93 9.08
C ALA A 145 -6.62 -11.26 9.87
N LEU A 146 -6.58 -9.93 10.02
CA LEU A 146 -7.66 -9.18 10.67
C LEU A 146 -8.98 -9.31 9.91
N HIS A 147 -8.92 -9.33 8.58
CA HIS A 147 -10.11 -9.53 7.76
C HIS A 147 -10.70 -10.93 7.97
N VAL A 148 -9.88 -11.97 8.01
CA VAL A 148 -10.33 -13.35 8.25
C VAL A 148 -10.92 -13.52 9.64
N ALA A 149 -10.34 -12.87 10.65
CA ALA A 149 -10.85 -12.90 12.02
C ALA A 149 -12.18 -12.15 12.17
N GLY A 150 -12.55 -11.34 11.18
CA GLY A 150 -13.76 -10.55 11.20
C GLY A 150 -13.64 -9.28 12.01
N PRO A 151 -14.62 -8.38 11.88
CA PRO A 151 -14.64 -7.17 12.68
C PRO A 151 -14.90 -7.49 14.13
N LEU A 152 -14.14 -6.88 14.98
CA LEU A 152 -14.36 -6.97 16.44
C LEU A 152 -15.37 -5.93 16.87
#